data_8cae6031057c4a0d330296bc891b66bc
#
_entry.id   8cae6031057c4a0d330296bc891b66bc
#
_cell.length_a   1.000
_cell.length_b   1.000
_cell.length_c   1.000
_cell.angle_alpha   90.00
_cell.angle_beta   90.00
_cell.angle_gamma   90.00
#
_symmetry.space_group_name_H-M   'P 1'
#
loop_
_entity.id
_entity.type
_entity.pdbx_description
1 polymer ?
#
loop_
_entity_poly.entity_id
_entity_poly.type
_entity_poly.pdbx_seq_one_letter_code
_entity_poly.pdbx_strand_id
1 'polypeptide(L)'
;QMIINRNFKDFKFRHRSKKNQIIYTSKKVKNDDEVLNLIDNFLIEKNSFIFESVEKGKIKGRYTIFGKNPDKIWEFNNNNSYLIKNKKKIKLRDKPDQLIEKIIEEFKFETPKKLPKICSLISGYFSYDSIRYIEKIPNKCKNDLQLPDVRLLRPRTLVIYDNLKKEIFYIVNVFN
;
A
#
# COMPACT_ATOMS: atom_id res chain seq x y z
N GLN A 1 17.70 16.31 -14.34
CA GLN A 1 16.40 16.86 -13.94
C GLN A 1 15.39 15.71 -13.90
N MET A 2 14.71 15.49 -12.75
CA MET A 2 13.65 14.48 -12.64
C MET A 2 12.42 14.97 -13.40
N ILE A 3 11.97 14.20 -14.39
CA ILE A 3 10.80 14.53 -15.20
C ILE A 3 9.60 13.77 -14.63
N ILE A 4 8.58 14.52 -14.20
CA ILE A 4 7.30 13.95 -13.75
C ILE A 4 6.49 13.52 -14.97
N ASN A 5 5.83 12.36 -14.89
CA ASN A 5 5.06 11.77 -15.99
C ASN A 5 3.83 12.57 -16.45
N ARG A 6 3.45 13.61 -15.71
CA ARG A 6 2.22 14.37 -15.98
C ARG A 6 2.41 15.86 -15.71
N ASN A 7 1.90 16.69 -16.61
CA ASN A 7 1.87 18.15 -16.38
C ASN A 7 0.69 18.55 -15.47
N PHE A 8 0.77 19.75 -14.90
CA PHE A 8 -0.20 20.24 -13.93
C PHE A 8 -1.61 20.44 -14.51
N LYS A 9 -1.74 20.83 -15.79
CA LYS A 9 -3.01 21.02 -16.46
C LYS A 9 -3.79 19.72 -16.59
N ASP A 10 -3.13 18.66 -17.06
CA ASP A 10 -3.71 17.32 -17.18
C ASP A 10 -4.04 16.72 -15.80
N PHE A 11 -3.16 16.92 -14.79
CA PHE A 11 -3.44 16.53 -13.41
C PHE A 11 -4.74 17.16 -12.89
N LYS A 12 -4.90 18.50 -13.05
CA LYS A 12 -6.11 19.22 -12.62
C LYS A 12 -7.37 18.71 -13.32
N PHE A 13 -7.31 18.50 -14.63
CA PHE A 13 -8.43 17.99 -15.40
C PHE A 13 -8.92 16.64 -14.88
N ARG A 14 -8.01 15.69 -14.68
CA ARG A 14 -8.33 14.36 -14.17
C ARG A 14 -8.82 14.39 -12.72
N HIS A 15 -8.25 15.26 -11.89
CA HIS A 15 -8.71 15.41 -10.51
C HIS A 15 -10.15 15.95 -10.44
N ARG A 16 -10.47 16.97 -11.24
CA ARG A 16 -11.85 17.48 -11.36
C ARG A 16 -12.83 16.42 -11.87
N SER A 17 -12.37 15.52 -12.73
CA SER A 17 -13.15 14.39 -13.25
C SER A 17 -13.23 13.19 -12.28
N LYS A 18 -12.78 13.36 -11.03
CA LYS A 18 -12.79 12.31 -9.98
C LYS A 18 -12.13 11.00 -10.42
N LYS A 19 -11.07 11.07 -11.24
CA LYS A 19 -10.28 9.90 -11.67
C LYS A 19 -9.09 9.71 -10.76
N ASN A 20 -8.89 8.48 -10.30
CA ASN A 20 -7.65 8.09 -9.64
C ASN A 20 -6.45 8.30 -10.55
N GLN A 21 -5.31 8.70 -10.00
CA GLN A 21 -4.12 9.03 -10.78
C GLN A 21 -2.86 8.46 -10.14
N ILE A 22 -1.93 8.02 -10.99
CA ILE A 22 -0.58 7.65 -10.59
C ILE A 22 0.38 8.71 -11.13
N ILE A 23 1.01 9.44 -10.23
CA ILE A 23 2.05 10.42 -10.55
C ILE A 23 3.40 9.81 -10.18
N TYR A 24 4.35 9.82 -11.08
CA TYR A 24 5.64 9.23 -10.82
C TYR A 24 6.78 9.94 -11.53
N THR A 25 7.97 9.70 -11.02
CA THR A 25 9.25 9.96 -11.67
C THR A 25 10.17 8.76 -11.44
N SER A 26 11.23 8.63 -12.20
CA SER A 26 12.20 7.58 -12.01
C SER A 26 13.62 8.06 -12.22
N LYS A 27 14.58 7.37 -11.60
CA LYS A 27 16.01 7.57 -11.85
C LYS A 27 16.75 6.23 -11.90
N LYS A 28 17.83 6.18 -12.66
CA LYS A 28 18.78 5.07 -12.60
C LYS A 28 19.61 5.16 -11.33
N VAL A 29 19.93 4.01 -10.77
CA VAL A 29 20.76 3.85 -9.56
C VAL A 29 22.11 3.31 -9.98
N LYS A 30 23.18 3.92 -9.47
CA LYS A 30 24.55 3.53 -9.78
C LYS A 30 25.08 2.46 -8.82
N ASN A 31 24.67 2.52 -7.55
CA ASN A 31 25.03 1.55 -6.51
C ASN A 31 23.84 1.28 -5.57
N ASP A 32 23.92 0.18 -4.83
CA ASP A 32 22.84 -0.21 -3.91
C ASP A 32 22.79 0.64 -2.63
N ASP A 33 23.84 1.42 -2.32
CA ASP A 33 23.87 2.31 -1.14
C ASP A 33 22.80 3.39 -1.20
N GLU A 34 22.45 3.87 -2.41
CA GLU A 34 21.34 4.79 -2.59
C GLU A 34 20.00 4.20 -2.11
N VAL A 35 19.83 2.89 -2.28
CA VAL A 35 18.62 2.18 -1.86
C VAL A 35 18.61 2.00 -0.36
N LEU A 36 19.74 1.65 0.26
CA LEU A 36 19.89 1.50 1.72
C LEU A 36 19.61 2.82 2.44
N ASN A 37 20.15 3.93 1.95
CA ASN A 37 19.86 5.26 2.51
C ASN A 37 18.38 5.65 2.44
N LEU A 38 17.65 5.18 1.43
CA LEU A 38 16.20 5.37 1.34
C LEU A 38 15.46 4.56 2.41
N ILE A 39 15.92 3.35 2.74
CA ILE A 39 15.31 2.48 3.77
C ILE A 39 15.30 3.19 5.11
N ASP A 40 16.46 3.68 5.55
CA ASP A 40 16.61 4.32 6.87
C ASP A 40 15.70 5.53 7.02
N ASN A 41 15.60 6.36 5.99
CA ASN A 41 14.73 7.55 6.01
C ASN A 41 13.24 7.24 5.84
N PHE A 42 12.88 6.10 5.25
CA PHE A 42 11.50 5.77 4.93
C PHE A 42 10.75 5.11 6.08
N LEU A 43 11.44 4.28 6.89
CA LEU A 43 10.86 3.51 7.98
C LEU A 43 10.65 4.30 9.29
N ILE A 44 11.13 5.54 9.37
CA ILE A 44 10.97 6.39 10.57
C ILE A 44 9.49 6.74 10.82
N GLU A 45 8.68 6.85 9.76
CA GLU A 45 7.28 7.25 9.87
C GLU A 45 6.37 6.10 10.28
N LYS A 46 5.38 6.39 11.14
CA LYS A 46 4.32 5.43 11.47
C LYS A 46 3.54 5.02 10.21
N ASN A 47 3.15 3.74 10.16
CA ASN A 47 2.43 3.16 9.02
C ASN A 47 3.25 3.17 7.71
N SER A 48 4.56 3.09 7.82
CA SER A 48 5.45 2.75 6.72
C SER A 48 5.71 1.25 6.69
N PHE A 49 6.08 0.74 5.52
CA PHE A 49 6.46 -0.66 5.35
C PHE A 49 7.50 -0.81 4.25
N ILE A 50 8.20 -1.92 4.30
CA ILE A 50 9.09 -2.40 3.25
C ILE A 50 8.77 -3.85 2.94
N PHE A 51 8.69 -4.17 1.64
CA PHE A 51 8.63 -5.55 1.15
C PHE A 51 9.81 -5.80 0.23
N GLU A 52 10.53 -6.85 0.52
CA GLU A 52 11.63 -7.32 -0.30
C GLU A 52 11.31 -8.74 -0.77
N SER A 53 11.29 -8.93 -2.08
CA SER A 53 11.11 -10.27 -2.63
C SER A 53 12.43 -11.03 -2.57
N VAL A 54 12.36 -12.33 -2.22
CA VAL A 54 13.50 -13.23 -2.18
C VAL A 54 13.17 -14.46 -3.00
N GLU A 55 14.02 -14.80 -3.98
CA GLU A 55 13.90 -16.02 -4.76
C GLU A 55 14.76 -17.12 -4.16
N LYS A 56 14.17 -18.32 -3.96
CA LYS A 56 14.85 -19.51 -3.44
C LYS A 56 15.61 -19.29 -2.12
N GLY A 57 15.15 -18.33 -1.29
CA GLY A 57 15.72 -18.04 0.02
C GLY A 57 17.15 -17.43 0.03
N LYS A 58 17.79 -17.23 -1.12
CA LYS A 58 19.18 -16.75 -1.23
C LYS A 58 19.38 -15.63 -2.25
N ILE A 59 18.49 -15.50 -3.22
CA ILE A 59 18.63 -14.53 -4.30
C ILE A 59 17.66 -13.37 -4.05
N LYS A 60 18.19 -12.14 -4.02
CA LYS A 60 17.37 -10.93 -3.94
C LYS A 60 16.40 -10.89 -5.12
N GLY A 61 15.11 -10.81 -4.83
CA GLY A 61 14.10 -10.76 -5.87
C GLY A 61 14.12 -9.45 -6.66
N ARG A 62 13.29 -9.39 -7.69
CA ARG A 62 13.33 -8.26 -8.64
C ARG A 62 12.96 -6.93 -7.99
N TYR A 63 11.98 -6.89 -7.10
CA TYR A 63 11.46 -5.64 -6.55
C TYR A 63 11.66 -5.51 -5.05
N THR A 64 12.07 -4.31 -4.63
CA THR A 64 11.96 -3.85 -3.26
C THR A 64 10.94 -2.70 -3.25
N ILE A 65 9.93 -2.80 -2.37
CA ILE A 65 8.80 -1.88 -2.33
C ILE A 65 8.74 -1.22 -0.97
N PHE A 66 8.72 0.11 -0.97
CA PHE A 66 8.51 0.92 0.22
C PHE A 66 7.17 1.64 0.10
N GLY A 67 6.40 1.69 1.18
CA GLY A 67 5.15 2.42 1.22
C GLY A 67 5.01 3.23 2.48
N LYS A 68 4.38 4.41 2.36
CA LYS A 68 4.04 5.28 3.49
C LYS A 68 2.88 6.23 3.19
N ASN A 69 2.56 7.08 4.16
CA ASN A 69 1.49 8.08 4.05
C ASN A 69 0.15 7.49 3.62
N PRO A 70 -0.39 6.49 4.33
CA PRO A 70 -1.70 5.98 3.99
C PRO A 70 -2.76 7.07 4.22
N ASP A 71 -3.67 7.24 3.28
CA ASP A 71 -4.82 8.12 3.44
C ASP A 71 -6.02 7.42 4.08
N LYS A 72 -6.06 6.09 3.98
CA LYS A 72 -7.03 5.22 4.64
C LYS A 72 -6.33 4.02 5.25
N ILE A 73 -6.78 3.62 6.43
CA ILE A 73 -6.43 2.37 7.07
C ILE A 73 -7.73 1.70 7.49
N TRP A 74 -7.92 0.43 7.12
CA TRP A 74 -9.04 -0.37 7.56
C TRP A 74 -8.58 -1.36 8.61
N GLU A 75 -9.37 -1.51 9.66
CA GLU A 75 -9.17 -2.50 10.71
C GLU A 75 -10.45 -3.31 10.89
N PHE A 76 -10.29 -4.62 10.95
CA PHE A 76 -11.38 -5.54 11.28
C PHE A 76 -11.08 -6.20 12.60
N ASN A 77 -12.09 -6.25 13.46
CA ASN A 77 -11.99 -6.89 14.77
C ASN A 77 -13.36 -7.39 15.21
N ASN A 78 -13.44 -8.66 15.59
CA ASN A 78 -14.69 -9.28 16.06
C ASN A 78 -15.87 -9.02 15.10
N ASN A 79 -15.67 -9.24 13.82
CA ASN A 79 -16.68 -9.02 12.76
C ASN A 79 -17.19 -7.57 12.63
N ASN A 80 -16.46 -6.60 13.20
CA ASN A 80 -16.69 -5.18 13.00
C ASN A 80 -15.63 -4.58 12.11
N SER A 81 -16.01 -3.59 11.31
CA SER A 81 -15.13 -2.87 10.41
C SER A 81 -14.95 -1.44 10.87
N TYR A 82 -13.71 -0.97 10.77
CA TYR A 82 -13.32 0.39 11.14
C TYR A 82 -12.49 1.02 10.02
N LEU A 83 -12.70 2.31 9.80
CA LEU A 83 -11.87 3.15 8.94
C LEU A 83 -11.12 4.16 9.78
N ILE A 84 -9.80 4.24 9.60
CA ILE A 84 -8.98 5.31 10.16
C ILE A 84 -8.64 6.26 9.01
N LYS A 85 -9.13 7.49 9.12
CA LYS A 85 -8.87 8.58 8.18
C LYS A 85 -8.66 9.86 8.98
N ASN A 86 -7.67 10.67 8.61
CA ASN A 86 -7.33 11.92 9.32
C ASN A 86 -7.17 11.73 10.83
N LYS A 87 -6.50 10.65 11.25
CA LYS A 87 -6.29 10.26 12.66
C LYS A 87 -7.56 9.94 13.46
N LYS A 88 -8.72 9.86 12.80
CA LYS A 88 -10.00 9.49 13.44
C LYS A 88 -10.36 8.05 13.05
N LYS A 89 -10.75 7.25 14.06
CA LYS A 89 -11.26 5.88 13.87
C LYS A 89 -12.78 5.92 13.87
N ILE A 90 -13.39 5.45 12.78
CA ILE A 90 -14.82 5.48 12.53
C ILE A 90 -15.28 4.04 12.34
N LYS A 91 -16.32 3.62 13.07
CA LYS A 91 -16.95 2.33 12.84
C LYS A 91 -17.79 2.38 11.56
N LEU A 92 -17.62 1.41 10.69
CA LEU A 92 -18.37 1.27 9.44
C LEU A 92 -19.58 0.35 9.65
N ARG A 93 -20.57 0.50 8.78
CA ARG A 93 -21.77 -0.35 8.79
C ARG A 93 -21.53 -1.70 8.10
N ASP A 94 -20.67 -1.69 7.05
CA ASP A 94 -20.36 -2.88 6.29
C ASP A 94 -19.56 -3.88 7.13
N LYS A 95 -19.85 -5.16 6.97
CA LYS A 95 -19.05 -6.24 7.55
C LYS A 95 -17.73 -6.42 6.79
N PRO A 96 -16.73 -7.12 7.37
CA PRO A 96 -15.42 -7.32 6.74
C PRO A 96 -15.47 -7.88 5.33
N ASP A 97 -16.27 -8.91 5.07
CA ASP A 97 -16.44 -9.55 3.76
C ASP A 97 -16.92 -8.56 2.69
N GLN A 98 -18.00 -7.84 2.96
CA GLN A 98 -18.56 -6.83 2.07
C GLN A 98 -17.61 -5.66 1.83
N LEU A 99 -16.85 -5.27 2.86
CA LEU A 99 -15.96 -4.14 2.78
C LEU A 99 -14.71 -4.45 1.95
N ILE A 100 -14.17 -5.66 2.00
CA ILE A 100 -13.01 -6.07 1.20
C ILE A 100 -13.29 -5.87 -0.29
N GLU A 101 -14.44 -6.28 -0.80
CA GLU A 101 -14.83 -6.07 -2.19
C GLU A 101 -14.84 -4.59 -2.57
N LYS A 102 -15.45 -3.74 -1.72
CA LYS A 102 -15.48 -2.28 -1.92
C LYS A 102 -14.08 -1.66 -1.92
N ILE A 103 -13.20 -2.12 -1.03
CA ILE A 103 -11.81 -1.66 -0.96
C ILE A 103 -11.08 -1.98 -2.27
N ILE A 104 -11.23 -3.20 -2.80
CA ILE A 104 -10.61 -3.60 -4.07
C ILE A 104 -11.10 -2.72 -5.22
N GLU A 105 -12.37 -2.37 -5.24
CA GLU A 105 -12.94 -1.50 -6.27
C GLU A 105 -12.37 -0.08 -6.27
N GLU A 106 -11.95 0.45 -5.10
CA GLU A 106 -11.30 1.75 -5.01
C GLU A 106 -9.94 1.82 -5.73
N PHE A 107 -9.32 0.66 -6.03
CA PHE A 107 -8.00 0.57 -6.67
C PHE A 107 -8.04 0.50 -8.20
N LYS A 108 -9.08 1.04 -8.82
CA LYS A 108 -9.17 1.17 -10.27
C LYS A 108 -8.29 2.32 -10.77
N PHE A 109 -7.12 1.98 -11.34
CA PHE A 109 -6.16 2.92 -11.92
C PHE A 109 -5.82 2.57 -13.36
N GLU A 110 -5.59 3.59 -14.17
CA GLU A 110 -4.85 3.44 -15.42
C GLU A 110 -3.35 3.31 -15.08
N THR A 111 -2.82 2.10 -15.11
CA THR A 111 -1.41 1.85 -14.81
C THR A 111 -0.52 2.30 -15.97
N PRO A 112 0.41 3.24 -15.77
CA PRO A 112 1.37 3.64 -16.79
C PRO A 112 2.22 2.45 -17.26
N LYS A 113 2.40 2.28 -18.57
CA LYS A 113 3.14 1.15 -19.16
C LYS A 113 4.57 0.99 -18.63
N LYS A 114 5.21 2.09 -18.23
CA LYS A 114 6.59 2.10 -17.72
C LYS A 114 6.68 1.53 -16.29
N LEU A 115 5.60 1.63 -15.52
CA LEU A 115 5.60 1.20 -14.11
C LEU A 115 5.37 -0.30 -13.97
N PRO A 116 5.94 -0.93 -12.92
CA PRO A 116 5.52 -2.25 -12.48
C PRO A 116 4.03 -2.28 -12.13
N LYS A 117 3.35 -3.41 -12.32
CA LYS A 117 1.92 -3.56 -11.95
C LYS A 117 1.63 -3.29 -10.49
N ILE A 118 2.63 -3.49 -9.61
CA ILE A 118 2.58 -3.22 -8.17
C ILE A 118 2.69 -1.73 -7.80
N CYS A 119 2.61 -0.81 -8.75
CA CYS A 119 2.69 0.64 -8.53
C CYS A 119 1.49 1.23 -7.78
N SER A 120 0.45 0.43 -7.56
CA SER A 120 -0.65 0.73 -6.66
C SER A 120 -1.04 -0.55 -5.94
N LEU A 121 -1.05 -0.55 -4.61
CA LEU A 121 -1.28 -1.73 -3.79
C LEU A 121 -1.96 -1.39 -2.47
N ILE A 122 -2.53 -2.41 -1.85
CA ILE A 122 -2.92 -2.43 -0.44
C ILE A 122 -1.85 -3.22 0.31
N SER A 123 -1.41 -2.72 1.44
CA SER A 123 -0.46 -3.39 2.33
C SER A 123 -1.12 -3.68 3.67
N GLY A 124 -0.77 -4.79 4.28
CA GLY A 124 -1.26 -5.10 5.61
C GLY A 124 -1.12 -6.56 5.97
N TYR A 125 -1.92 -6.99 6.94
CA TYR A 125 -1.93 -8.38 7.39
C TYR A 125 -3.36 -8.89 7.63
N PHE A 126 -3.49 -10.20 7.50
CA PHE A 126 -4.62 -10.99 7.97
C PHE A 126 -4.07 -11.89 9.07
N SER A 127 -4.61 -11.78 10.30
CA SER A 127 -4.26 -12.70 11.37
C SER A 127 -4.90 -14.08 11.11
N TYR A 128 -4.43 -15.08 11.84
CA TYR A 128 -5.06 -16.41 11.77
C TYR A 128 -6.56 -16.35 12.14
N ASP A 129 -6.92 -15.49 13.07
CA ASP A 129 -8.31 -15.34 13.55
C ASP A 129 -9.26 -14.73 12.50
N SER A 130 -8.75 -14.14 11.42
CA SER A 130 -9.56 -13.66 10.30
C SER A 130 -10.37 -14.77 9.61
N ILE A 131 -9.96 -16.03 9.74
CA ILE A 131 -10.71 -17.19 9.25
C ILE A 131 -12.12 -17.27 9.85
N ARG A 132 -12.34 -16.69 11.04
CA ARG A 132 -13.65 -16.64 11.70
C ARG A 132 -14.70 -15.80 10.98
N TYR A 133 -14.28 -14.99 10.01
CA TYR A 133 -15.21 -14.24 9.14
C TYR A 133 -15.85 -15.14 8.08
N ILE A 134 -15.22 -16.29 7.81
CA ILE A 134 -15.62 -17.24 6.77
C ILE A 134 -16.16 -18.53 7.41
N GLU A 135 -15.53 -19.02 8.48
CA GLU A 135 -15.86 -20.28 9.13
C GLU A 135 -16.26 -20.11 10.60
N LYS A 136 -17.16 -20.96 11.07
CA LYS A 136 -17.58 -21.02 12.48
C LYS A 136 -16.57 -21.82 13.29
N ILE A 137 -15.52 -21.16 13.77
CA ILE A 137 -14.48 -21.78 14.62
C ILE A 137 -14.62 -21.27 16.06
N PRO A 138 -14.50 -22.13 17.10
CA PRO A 138 -14.57 -21.70 18.49
C PRO A 138 -13.48 -20.69 18.84
N ASN A 139 -13.84 -19.62 19.55
CA ASN A 139 -12.92 -18.61 20.05
C ASN A 139 -12.45 -18.99 21.47
N LYS A 140 -11.43 -19.83 21.58
CA LYS A 140 -10.88 -20.31 22.87
C LYS A 140 -9.60 -19.57 23.29
N CYS A 141 -8.94 -18.88 22.37
CA CYS A 141 -7.68 -18.18 22.65
C CYS A 141 -7.94 -16.76 23.16
N LYS A 142 -7.14 -16.32 24.16
CA LYS A 142 -7.15 -14.93 24.61
C LYS A 142 -6.42 -14.05 23.59
N ASN A 143 -6.99 -12.91 23.26
CA ASN A 143 -6.31 -11.90 22.44
C ASN A 143 -5.47 -10.97 23.36
N ASP A 144 -4.32 -11.45 23.77
CA ASP A 144 -3.44 -10.74 24.73
C ASP A 144 -2.80 -9.50 24.09
N LEU A 145 -2.58 -9.50 22.77
CA LEU A 145 -1.94 -8.42 22.04
C LEU A 145 -2.90 -7.29 21.67
N GLN A 146 -4.21 -7.51 21.77
CA GLN A 146 -5.27 -6.56 21.38
C GLN A 146 -5.09 -6.00 19.95
N LEU A 147 -4.48 -6.77 19.06
CA LEU A 147 -4.32 -6.41 17.66
C LEU A 147 -5.62 -6.66 16.89
N PRO A 148 -5.93 -5.87 15.86
CA PRO A 148 -7.03 -6.18 14.97
C PRO A 148 -6.77 -7.48 14.20
N ASP A 149 -7.84 -8.21 13.86
CA ASP A 149 -7.74 -9.45 13.07
C ASP A 149 -7.20 -9.18 11.66
N VAL A 150 -7.54 -8.03 11.12
CA VAL A 150 -7.04 -7.55 9.82
C VAL A 150 -6.72 -6.08 9.92
N ARG A 151 -5.59 -5.69 9.35
CA ARG A 151 -5.22 -4.29 9.20
C ARG A 151 -4.67 -4.05 7.79
N LEU A 152 -5.33 -3.20 7.02
CA LEU A 152 -5.01 -2.87 5.63
C LEU A 152 -4.73 -1.38 5.49
N LEU A 153 -3.64 -1.03 4.80
CA LEU A 153 -3.23 0.34 4.55
C LEU A 153 -3.33 0.64 3.05
N ARG A 154 -3.82 1.84 2.72
CA ARG A 154 -3.80 2.37 1.36
C ARG A 154 -2.69 3.43 1.24
N PRO A 155 -1.45 3.04 0.90
CA PRO A 155 -0.34 3.96 0.83
C PRO A 155 -0.50 4.91 -0.36
N ARG A 156 -0.32 6.22 -0.13
CA ARG A 156 -0.25 7.20 -1.20
C ARG A 156 1.15 7.32 -1.79
N THR A 157 2.16 7.15 -0.96
CA THR A 157 3.56 7.24 -1.39
C THR A 157 4.17 5.85 -1.48
N LEU A 158 4.68 5.51 -2.65
CA LEU A 158 5.43 4.29 -2.90
C LEU A 158 6.79 4.63 -3.51
N VAL A 159 7.80 3.87 -3.12
CA VAL A 159 9.08 3.82 -3.80
C VAL A 159 9.30 2.38 -4.22
N ILE A 160 9.54 2.14 -5.49
CA ILE A 160 9.78 0.80 -6.03
C ILE A 160 11.16 0.78 -6.66
N TYR A 161 12.03 -0.09 -6.17
CA TYR A 161 13.31 -0.37 -6.76
C TYR A 161 13.21 -1.63 -7.62
N ASP A 162 13.45 -1.48 -8.94
CA ASP A 162 13.62 -2.61 -9.86
C ASP A 162 15.09 -3.01 -9.86
N ASN A 163 15.40 -4.08 -9.15
CA ASN A 163 16.76 -4.58 -8.96
C ASN A 163 17.38 -5.06 -10.29
N LEU A 164 16.55 -5.59 -11.20
CA LEU A 164 17.01 -6.03 -12.53
C LEU A 164 17.38 -4.84 -13.43
N LYS A 165 16.54 -3.80 -13.43
CA LYS A 165 16.76 -2.63 -14.28
C LYS A 165 17.65 -1.56 -13.64
N LYS A 166 17.97 -1.71 -12.33
CA LYS A 166 18.68 -0.70 -11.52
C LYS A 166 18.00 0.67 -11.63
N GLU A 167 16.69 0.67 -11.45
CA GLU A 167 15.86 1.88 -11.56
C GLU A 167 14.94 2.02 -10.35
N ILE A 168 14.93 3.22 -9.74
CA ILE A 168 14.00 3.60 -8.67
C ILE A 168 12.85 4.39 -9.27
N PHE A 169 11.63 4.03 -8.90
CA PHE A 169 10.41 4.75 -9.18
C PHE A 169 9.89 5.41 -7.91
N TYR A 170 9.69 6.72 -7.93
CA TYR A 170 9.02 7.49 -6.90
C TYR A 170 7.58 7.73 -7.34
N ILE A 171 6.62 7.26 -6.58
CA ILE A 171 5.21 7.17 -6.99
C ILE A 171 4.34 7.84 -5.94
N VAL A 172 3.39 8.66 -6.41
CA VAL A 172 2.31 9.17 -5.60
C VAL A 172 0.98 8.72 -6.21
N ASN A 173 0.22 7.94 -5.46
CA ASN A 173 -1.13 7.54 -5.80
C ASN A 173 -2.11 8.60 -5.29
N VAL A 174 -2.90 9.17 -6.19
CA VAL A 174 -3.95 10.14 -5.89
C VAL A 174 -5.29 9.44 -6.02
N PHE A 175 -5.96 9.25 -4.91
CA PHE A 175 -7.29 8.68 -4.83
C PHE A 175 -8.34 9.80 -4.77
N ASN A 176 -9.45 9.66 -5.47
CA ASN A 176 -10.57 10.58 -5.52
C ASN A 176 -11.84 9.99 -4.92
#